data_66ffd6e5e6408104801cab7f4f918bd6
#
_entry.id   66ffd6e5e6408104801cab7f4f918bd6
#
_cell.length_a   1.000
_cell.length_b   1.000
_cell.length_c   1.000
_cell.angle_alpha   90.00
_cell.angle_beta   90.00
_cell.angle_gamma   90.00
#
_symmetry.space_group_name_H-M   'P 1'
#
loop_
_entity.id
_entity.type
_entity.pdbx_description
1 polymer ?
#
loop_
_entity_poly.entity_id
_entity_poly.type
_entity_poly.pdbx_seq_one_letter_code
_entity_poly.pdbx_strand_id
1 'polypeptide(L)'
;MQRGELAIANFESRKSICMQYGVDEVYELDFAYATQAAHVFAQGAVKTAVQANVNILVFGSETNDVDLLYKIAKTIKIQEKYYYQLVRQELKKGISFAKANQLVLETLIGHSVVLPNDILALEYVKAIVQNDYPIQAISMARTTGYHSQATTGQIASATYIRQLIFAKNLDYQQYTPMRFEQMPDRIENHYSQFQELVLKMNLNELKQIQLMAEGMEGLFKKHIHLKTYEAFVDACTSRRYTASRIKRVMLYVLLQIKKPNNLLI
;
A
#
# COMPACT_ATOMS: atom_id res chain seq x y z
N MET A 1 1.15 5.21 7.93
CA MET A 1 -0.06 4.47 7.54
C MET A 1 0.28 3.46 6.46
N GLN A 2 -0.39 2.33 6.41
CA GLN A 2 -0.17 1.30 5.39
C GLN A 2 -1.49 0.59 5.05
N ARG A 3 -1.82 0.49 3.76
CA ARG A 3 -3.02 -0.22 3.26
C ARG A 3 -4.35 0.24 3.87
N GLY A 4 -4.44 1.49 4.31
CA GLY A 4 -5.60 2.06 4.98
C GLY A 4 -5.65 1.83 6.49
N GLU A 5 -4.66 1.17 7.08
CA GLU A 5 -4.54 1.00 8.53
C GLU A 5 -3.74 2.16 9.15
N LEU A 6 -4.03 2.48 10.39
CA LEU A 6 -3.27 3.46 11.15
C LEU A 6 -1.86 2.92 11.47
N ALA A 7 -0.89 3.82 11.58
CA ALA A 7 0.42 3.46 12.08
C ALA A 7 0.33 3.18 13.60
N ILE A 8 0.95 2.09 14.04
CA ILE A 8 0.96 1.73 15.48
C ILE A 8 1.82 2.64 16.35
N ALA A 9 2.64 3.48 15.74
CA ALA A 9 3.45 4.49 16.43
C ALA A 9 3.56 5.74 15.55
N ASN A 10 3.73 6.89 16.20
CA ASN A 10 3.96 8.16 15.50
C ASN A 10 5.32 8.17 14.77
N PHE A 11 5.54 9.21 13.98
CA PHE A 11 6.76 9.34 13.19
C PHE A 11 8.00 9.44 14.08
N GLU A 12 7.97 10.27 15.11
CA GLU A 12 9.12 10.53 15.98
C GLU A 12 9.60 9.26 16.72
N SER A 13 8.65 8.47 17.24
CA SER A 13 9.00 7.19 17.90
C SER A 13 9.67 6.21 16.92
N ARG A 14 9.15 6.12 15.69
CA ARG A 14 9.74 5.25 14.65
C ARG A 14 11.11 5.75 14.22
N LYS A 15 11.26 7.08 14.04
CA LYS A 15 12.53 7.72 13.70
C LYS A 15 13.59 7.47 14.76
N SER A 16 13.26 7.72 16.03
CA SER A 16 14.18 7.49 17.15
C SER A 16 14.71 6.04 17.18
N ILE A 17 13.83 5.06 16.98
CA ILE A 17 14.24 3.65 16.93
C ILE A 17 15.17 3.38 15.74
N CYS A 18 14.84 3.85 14.53
CA CYS A 18 15.70 3.66 13.38
C CYS A 18 17.10 4.23 13.62
N MET A 19 17.20 5.43 14.20
CA MET A 19 18.47 6.06 14.51
C MET A 19 19.29 5.29 15.57
N GLN A 20 18.63 4.66 16.55
CA GLN A 20 19.30 3.77 17.52
C GLN A 20 19.94 2.53 16.87
N TYR A 21 19.45 2.13 15.70
CA TYR A 21 19.99 1.02 14.90
C TYR A 21 20.95 1.47 13.78
N GLY A 22 21.47 2.69 13.86
CA GLY A 22 22.51 3.18 12.97
C GLY A 22 22.01 3.78 11.65
N VAL A 23 20.75 4.18 11.60
CA VAL A 23 20.21 4.95 10.46
C VAL A 23 20.55 6.43 10.69
N ASP A 24 21.20 7.08 9.74
CA ASP A 24 21.61 8.49 9.85
C ASP A 24 20.45 9.45 9.69
N GLU A 25 19.55 9.18 8.74
CA GLU A 25 18.41 10.05 8.42
C GLU A 25 17.13 9.25 8.19
N VAL A 26 16.02 9.80 8.63
CA VAL A 26 14.68 9.21 8.45
C VAL A 26 13.75 10.27 7.89
N TYR A 27 13.17 10.00 6.73
CA TYR A 27 12.24 10.88 6.05
C TYR A 27 10.81 10.38 6.19
N GLU A 28 9.87 11.29 6.43
CA GLU A 28 8.45 10.97 6.36
C GLU A 28 7.97 11.02 4.91
N LEU A 29 7.40 9.94 4.44
CA LEU A 29 6.73 9.94 3.13
C LEU A 29 5.42 10.69 3.22
N ASP A 30 5.23 11.66 2.33
CA ASP A 30 4.00 12.46 2.25
C ASP A 30 2.75 11.56 2.25
N PHE A 31 1.74 11.99 2.98
CA PHE A 31 0.46 11.28 3.15
C PHE A 31 -0.15 10.90 1.80
N ALA A 32 -0.08 11.80 0.81
CA ALA A 32 -0.62 11.58 -0.52
C ALA A 32 0.00 10.37 -1.23
N TYR A 33 1.22 9.97 -0.87
CA TYR A 33 1.88 8.76 -1.36
C TYR A 33 1.74 7.59 -0.40
N ALA A 34 1.95 7.84 0.90
CA ALA A 34 2.02 6.79 1.92
C ALA A 34 0.74 5.96 2.07
N THR A 35 -0.41 6.54 1.76
CA THR A 35 -1.74 5.92 1.89
C THR A 35 -2.27 5.32 0.59
N GLN A 36 -1.49 5.31 -0.48
CA GLN A 36 -1.91 4.91 -1.81
C GLN A 36 -1.61 3.44 -2.17
N ALA A 37 -1.95 3.09 -3.41
CA ALA A 37 -1.58 1.79 -3.98
C ALA A 37 -0.06 1.73 -4.24
N ALA A 38 0.47 0.52 -4.37
CA ALA A 38 1.91 0.27 -4.46
C ALA A 38 2.64 1.14 -5.50
N HIS A 39 2.04 1.35 -6.67
CA HIS A 39 2.66 2.17 -7.73
C HIS A 39 2.80 3.65 -7.34
N VAL A 40 1.79 4.25 -6.70
CA VAL A 40 1.84 5.65 -6.24
C VAL A 40 2.78 5.77 -5.04
N PHE A 41 2.71 4.81 -4.11
CA PHE A 41 3.63 4.73 -2.97
C PHE A 41 5.09 4.68 -3.44
N ALA A 42 5.41 3.78 -4.40
CA ALA A 42 6.75 3.62 -4.93
C ALA A 42 7.26 4.88 -5.64
N GLN A 43 6.41 5.53 -6.44
CA GLN A 43 6.76 6.81 -7.07
C GLN A 43 7.13 7.88 -6.04
N GLY A 44 6.33 8.03 -4.98
CA GLY A 44 6.62 8.97 -3.91
C GLY A 44 7.91 8.62 -3.18
N ALA A 45 8.10 7.35 -2.82
CA ALA A 45 9.29 6.89 -2.11
C ALA A 45 10.58 7.10 -2.92
N VAL A 46 10.57 6.72 -4.21
CA VAL A 46 11.73 6.91 -5.09
C VAL A 46 12.00 8.41 -5.33
N LYS A 47 10.96 9.22 -5.52
CA LYS A 47 11.11 10.68 -5.63
C LYS A 47 11.74 11.29 -4.38
N THR A 48 11.31 10.86 -3.19
CA THR A 48 11.91 11.30 -1.91
C THR A 48 13.37 10.87 -1.81
N ALA A 49 13.70 9.64 -2.23
CA ALA A 49 15.07 9.14 -2.26
C ALA A 49 15.97 9.97 -3.22
N VAL A 50 15.46 10.33 -4.40
CA VAL A 50 16.18 11.22 -5.34
C VAL A 50 16.43 12.59 -4.71
N GLN A 51 15.43 13.17 -4.05
CA GLN A 51 15.56 14.47 -3.37
C GLN A 51 16.57 14.43 -2.21
N ALA A 52 16.73 13.27 -1.58
CA ALA A 52 17.72 13.02 -0.55
C ALA A 52 19.10 12.58 -1.10
N ASN A 53 19.32 12.66 -2.43
CA ASN A 53 20.55 12.26 -3.11
C ASN A 53 20.96 10.80 -2.85
N VAL A 54 19.98 9.90 -2.71
CA VAL A 54 20.22 8.47 -2.52
C VAL A 54 20.67 7.84 -3.83
N ASN A 55 21.75 7.07 -3.79
CA ASN A 55 22.33 6.38 -4.96
C ASN A 55 21.90 4.91 -5.03
N ILE A 56 21.55 4.30 -3.89
CA ILE A 56 21.20 2.89 -3.79
C ILE A 56 19.88 2.76 -3.01
N LEU A 57 18.91 2.07 -3.60
CA LEU A 57 17.65 1.71 -2.94
C LEU A 57 17.65 0.22 -2.63
N VAL A 58 17.63 -0.12 -1.34
CA VAL A 58 17.56 -1.52 -0.88
C VAL A 58 16.14 -1.85 -0.43
N PHE A 59 15.62 -3.00 -0.85
CA PHE A 59 14.30 -3.49 -0.44
C PHE A 59 14.25 -5.01 -0.27
N GLY A 60 13.35 -5.48 0.58
CA GLY A 60 13.11 -6.92 0.75
C GLY A 60 12.30 -7.50 -0.39
N SER A 61 12.72 -8.63 -0.94
CA SER A 61 12.07 -9.37 -2.01
C SER A 61 11.97 -10.85 -1.66
N GLU A 62 10.91 -11.52 -2.09
CA GLU A 62 10.76 -12.97 -1.92
C GLU A 62 11.47 -13.73 -3.05
N THR A 63 11.42 -13.23 -4.27
CA THR A 63 12.12 -13.83 -5.40
C THR A 63 13.61 -13.50 -5.42
N ASN A 64 14.00 -12.39 -4.81
CA ASN A 64 15.36 -11.85 -4.77
C ASN A 64 16.06 -11.79 -6.15
N ASP A 65 15.28 -11.54 -7.21
CA ASP A 65 15.74 -11.44 -8.59
C ASP A 65 15.54 -10.00 -9.11
N VAL A 66 16.50 -9.14 -8.80
CA VAL A 66 16.45 -7.73 -9.22
C VAL A 66 16.60 -7.58 -10.72
N ASP A 67 17.32 -8.48 -11.39
CA ASP A 67 17.51 -8.45 -12.85
C ASP A 67 16.21 -8.71 -13.59
N LEU A 68 15.40 -9.65 -13.09
CA LEU A 68 14.05 -9.87 -13.61
C LEU A 68 13.19 -8.62 -13.44
N LEU A 69 13.24 -7.96 -12.27
CA LEU A 69 12.49 -6.73 -12.04
C LEU A 69 12.90 -5.61 -13.00
N TYR A 70 14.21 -5.44 -13.27
CA TYR A 70 14.71 -4.49 -14.27
C TYR A 70 14.26 -4.86 -15.69
N LYS A 71 14.31 -6.14 -16.07
CA LYS A 71 13.84 -6.62 -17.36
C LYS A 71 12.37 -6.26 -17.57
N ILE A 72 11.52 -6.54 -16.57
CA ILE A 72 10.10 -6.21 -16.60
C ILE A 72 9.90 -4.69 -16.75
N ALA A 73 10.56 -3.89 -15.90
CA ALA A 73 10.42 -2.44 -15.91
C ALA A 73 10.85 -1.81 -17.26
N LYS A 74 11.98 -2.27 -17.84
CA LYS A 74 12.45 -1.83 -19.16
C LYS A 74 11.48 -2.23 -20.26
N THR A 75 10.92 -3.44 -20.23
CA THR A 75 9.91 -3.90 -21.20
C THR A 75 8.67 -3.00 -21.16
N ILE A 76 8.19 -2.68 -19.95
CA ILE A 76 7.05 -1.76 -19.78
C ILE A 76 7.40 -0.37 -20.33
N LYS A 77 8.59 0.19 -20.05
CA LYS A 77 9.02 1.49 -20.54
C LYS A 77 9.05 1.53 -22.08
N ILE A 78 9.64 0.52 -22.71
CA ILE A 78 9.74 0.44 -24.18
C ILE A 78 8.36 0.29 -24.82
N GLN A 79 7.47 -0.48 -24.23
CA GLN A 79 6.15 -0.80 -24.76
C GLN A 79 5.02 -0.10 -24.00
N GLU A 80 5.25 1.07 -23.44
CA GLU A 80 4.35 1.72 -22.49
C GLU A 80 2.92 1.86 -22.98
N LYS A 81 2.73 2.37 -24.19
CA LYS A 81 1.39 2.55 -24.79
C LYS A 81 0.65 1.22 -24.93
N TYR A 82 1.35 0.20 -25.41
CA TYR A 82 0.80 -1.14 -25.61
C TYR A 82 0.47 -1.80 -24.26
N TYR A 83 1.36 -1.72 -23.29
CA TYR A 83 1.13 -2.20 -21.94
C TYR A 83 -0.15 -1.61 -21.32
N TYR A 84 -0.31 -0.28 -21.33
CA TYR A 84 -1.51 0.34 -20.78
C TYR A 84 -2.78 0.04 -21.58
N GLN A 85 -2.68 -0.16 -22.89
CA GLN A 85 -3.80 -0.62 -23.71
C GLN A 85 -4.26 -2.01 -23.26
N LEU A 86 -3.35 -2.96 -23.11
CA LEU A 86 -3.66 -4.31 -22.62
C LEU A 86 -4.27 -4.29 -21.22
N VAL A 87 -3.66 -3.54 -20.29
CA VAL A 87 -4.20 -3.40 -18.92
C VAL A 87 -5.63 -2.87 -18.94
N ARG A 88 -5.94 -1.86 -19.77
CA ARG A 88 -7.31 -1.33 -19.90
C ARG A 88 -8.28 -2.39 -20.47
N GLN A 89 -7.83 -3.22 -21.40
CA GLN A 89 -8.64 -4.31 -21.93
C GLN A 89 -8.97 -5.35 -20.85
N GLU A 90 -7.98 -5.74 -20.05
CA GLU A 90 -8.19 -6.66 -18.94
C GLU A 90 -9.11 -6.10 -17.86
N LEU A 91 -8.95 -4.81 -17.52
CA LEU A 91 -9.82 -4.13 -16.54
C LEU A 91 -11.29 -4.09 -16.99
N LYS A 92 -11.58 -4.00 -18.29
CA LYS A 92 -12.96 -4.06 -18.82
C LYS A 92 -13.64 -5.40 -18.54
N LYS A 93 -12.87 -6.47 -18.26
CA LYS A 93 -13.41 -7.77 -17.84
C LYS A 93 -13.87 -7.81 -16.38
N GLY A 94 -13.77 -6.69 -15.65
CA GLY A 94 -14.21 -6.55 -14.25
C GLY A 94 -13.25 -7.15 -13.22
N ILE A 95 -12.00 -7.40 -13.58
CA ILE A 95 -10.97 -7.89 -12.66
C ILE A 95 -10.21 -6.74 -12.00
N SER A 96 -9.52 -7.02 -10.88
CA SER A 96 -8.71 -6.02 -10.19
C SER A 96 -7.49 -5.60 -11.01
N PHE A 97 -6.98 -4.38 -10.75
CA PHE A 97 -5.76 -3.89 -11.39
C PHE A 97 -4.56 -4.83 -11.18
N ALA A 98 -4.41 -5.39 -9.98
CA ALA A 98 -3.32 -6.33 -9.68
C ALA A 98 -3.37 -7.57 -10.59
N LYS A 99 -4.57 -8.15 -10.79
CA LYS A 99 -4.75 -9.31 -11.67
C LYS A 99 -4.57 -8.95 -13.14
N ALA A 100 -5.10 -7.82 -13.59
CA ALA A 100 -4.92 -7.32 -14.96
C ALA A 100 -3.43 -7.10 -15.26
N ASN A 101 -2.71 -6.45 -14.34
CA ASN A 101 -1.27 -6.21 -14.45
C ASN A 101 -0.48 -7.53 -14.57
N GLN A 102 -0.77 -8.51 -13.72
CA GLN A 102 -0.11 -9.83 -13.79
C GLN A 102 -0.28 -10.46 -15.16
N LEU A 103 -1.52 -10.55 -15.68
CA LEU A 103 -1.81 -11.17 -16.98
C LEU A 103 -1.11 -10.47 -18.13
N VAL A 104 -1.05 -9.14 -18.11
CA VAL A 104 -0.36 -8.35 -19.14
C VAL A 104 1.15 -8.56 -19.07
N LEU A 105 1.74 -8.62 -17.87
CA LEU A 105 3.17 -8.91 -17.72
C LEU A 105 3.51 -10.31 -18.25
N GLU A 106 2.71 -11.32 -17.96
CA GLU A 106 2.88 -12.67 -18.50
C GLU A 106 2.84 -12.67 -20.05
N THR A 107 1.93 -11.88 -20.63
CA THR A 107 1.83 -11.72 -22.09
C THR A 107 3.07 -11.05 -22.69
N LEU A 108 3.58 -9.98 -22.05
CA LEU A 108 4.71 -9.21 -22.58
C LEU A 108 6.06 -9.89 -22.40
N ILE A 109 6.21 -10.72 -21.38
CA ILE A 109 7.48 -11.38 -21.03
C ILE A 109 7.56 -12.78 -21.60
N GLY A 110 6.39 -13.36 -22.00
CA GLY A 110 6.31 -14.66 -22.65
C GLY A 110 6.38 -15.86 -21.69
N HIS A 111 6.40 -15.65 -20.41
CA HIS A 111 6.32 -16.71 -19.39
C HIS A 111 5.59 -16.22 -18.13
N SER A 112 5.17 -17.17 -17.29
CA SER A 112 4.50 -16.83 -16.03
C SER A 112 5.38 -15.95 -15.15
N VAL A 113 4.82 -14.81 -14.74
CA VAL A 113 5.47 -13.85 -13.82
C VAL A 113 4.73 -13.94 -12.50
N VAL A 114 5.21 -14.82 -11.64
CA VAL A 114 4.66 -14.95 -10.30
C VAL A 114 5.47 -14.06 -9.36
N LEU A 115 4.93 -12.90 -9.03
CA LEU A 115 5.52 -11.96 -8.08
C LEU A 115 4.54 -11.72 -6.90
N PRO A 116 4.17 -12.76 -6.13
CA PRO A 116 3.05 -12.68 -5.21
C PRO A 116 3.23 -11.59 -4.14
N ASN A 117 4.46 -11.34 -3.70
CA ASN A 117 4.77 -10.34 -2.68
C ASN A 117 5.79 -9.28 -3.13
N ASP A 118 6.27 -9.35 -4.38
CA ASP A 118 7.26 -8.43 -4.94
C ASP A 118 6.64 -7.28 -5.75
N ILE A 119 5.32 -7.10 -5.66
CA ILE A 119 4.62 -6.00 -6.36
C ILE A 119 5.26 -4.65 -6.02
N LEU A 120 5.56 -4.40 -4.75
CA LEU A 120 6.17 -3.13 -4.33
C LEU A 120 7.61 -3.01 -4.83
N ALA A 121 8.38 -4.11 -4.80
CA ALA A 121 9.74 -4.17 -5.35
C ALA A 121 9.74 -3.81 -6.86
N LEU A 122 8.84 -4.42 -7.63
CA LEU A 122 8.67 -4.09 -9.05
C LEU A 122 8.30 -2.61 -9.25
N GLU A 123 7.38 -2.06 -8.45
CA GLU A 123 6.97 -0.67 -8.59
C GLU A 123 8.11 0.31 -8.25
N TYR A 124 9.02 -0.01 -7.32
CA TYR A 124 10.23 0.78 -7.10
C TYR A 124 11.14 0.78 -8.33
N VAL A 125 11.44 -0.40 -8.88
CA VAL A 125 12.30 -0.52 -10.06
C VAL A 125 11.65 0.16 -11.28
N LYS A 126 10.33 0.05 -11.44
CA LYS A 126 9.58 0.77 -12.47
C LYS A 126 9.73 2.30 -12.32
N ALA A 127 9.56 2.83 -11.10
CA ALA A 127 9.70 4.26 -10.86
C ALA A 127 11.12 4.76 -11.20
N ILE A 128 12.15 3.99 -10.87
CA ILE A 128 13.55 4.28 -11.23
C ILE A 128 13.72 4.29 -12.75
N VAL A 129 13.33 3.21 -13.41
CA VAL A 129 13.54 3.01 -14.86
C VAL A 129 12.72 3.99 -15.70
N GLN A 130 11.45 4.22 -15.36
CA GLN A 130 10.57 5.11 -16.12
C GLN A 130 11.05 6.56 -16.13
N ASN A 131 11.65 7.02 -15.03
CA ASN A 131 12.10 8.40 -14.87
C ASN A 131 13.63 8.57 -15.08
N ASP A 132 14.33 7.52 -15.46
CA ASP A 132 15.81 7.53 -15.62
C ASP A 132 16.54 8.06 -14.38
N TYR A 133 16.03 7.73 -13.19
CA TYR A 133 16.67 8.17 -11.95
C TYR A 133 18.01 7.46 -11.72
N PRO A 134 19.06 8.18 -11.25
CA PRO A 134 20.38 7.62 -11.02
C PRO A 134 20.45 6.82 -9.71
N ILE A 135 19.51 5.91 -9.51
CA ILE A 135 19.41 5.05 -8.33
C ILE A 135 19.59 3.60 -8.75
N GLN A 136 20.51 2.89 -8.14
CA GLN A 136 20.63 1.45 -8.26
C GLN A 136 19.68 0.75 -7.30
N ALA A 137 18.85 -0.16 -7.80
CA ALA A 137 18.01 -1.01 -6.97
C ALA A 137 18.77 -2.29 -6.57
N ILE A 138 18.69 -2.66 -5.28
CA ILE A 138 19.25 -3.90 -4.74
C ILE A 138 18.14 -4.62 -3.97
N SER A 139 17.92 -5.90 -4.27
CA SER A 139 17.01 -6.74 -3.51
C SER A 139 17.75 -7.51 -2.42
N MET A 140 17.08 -7.70 -1.29
CA MET A 140 17.53 -8.57 -0.20
C MET A 140 16.50 -9.69 -0.02
N ALA A 141 16.96 -10.93 0.04
CA ALA A 141 16.08 -12.07 0.31
C ALA A 141 15.40 -11.91 1.68
N ARG A 142 14.08 -12.08 1.69
CA ARG A 142 13.33 -12.06 2.95
C ARG A 142 13.53 -13.37 3.71
N THR A 143 13.83 -13.27 4.98
CA THR A 143 14.02 -14.43 5.87
C THR A 143 12.71 -15.00 6.40
N THR A 144 11.61 -14.21 6.37
CA THR A 144 10.27 -14.60 6.83
C THR A 144 9.23 -14.20 5.80
N GLY A 145 8.27 -15.09 5.52
CA GLY A 145 7.13 -14.80 4.64
C GLY A 145 6.27 -13.65 5.17
N TYR A 146 5.67 -12.88 4.27
CA TYR A 146 4.94 -11.64 4.60
C TYR A 146 3.79 -11.83 5.60
N HIS A 147 3.13 -12.97 5.59
CA HIS A 147 2.02 -13.32 6.48
C HIS A 147 2.35 -14.48 7.42
N SER A 148 3.63 -14.84 7.53
CA SER A 148 4.04 -15.96 8.41
C SER A 148 3.78 -15.58 9.87
N GLN A 149 3.13 -16.49 10.59
CA GLN A 149 3.09 -16.51 12.06
C GLN A 149 4.29 -17.24 12.65
N ALA A 150 5.10 -17.88 11.78
CA ALA A 150 6.33 -18.52 12.20
C ALA A 150 7.40 -17.45 12.47
N THR A 151 8.15 -17.66 13.54
CA THR A 151 9.29 -16.83 13.92
C THR A 151 10.58 -17.56 13.57
N THR A 152 11.58 -16.81 13.14
CA THR A 152 12.93 -17.32 12.94
C THR A 152 13.84 -16.65 13.97
N GLY A 153 14.01 -17.27 15.13
CA GLY A 153 14.72 -16.67 16.25
C GLY A 153 14.03 -15.39 16.74
N GLN A 154 14.75 -14.26 16.73
CA GLN A 154 14.24 -12.94 17.13
C GLN A 154 13.53 -12.19 16.01
N ILE A 155 13.33 -12.77 14.83
CA ILE A 155 12.69 -12.13 13.69
C ILE A 155 11.26 -12.65 13.54
N ALA A 156 10.30 -11.72 13.45
CA ALA A 156 8.90 -11.99 13.20
C ALA A 156 8.32 -11.08 12.14
N SER A 157 7.24 -11.49 11.48
CA SER A 157 6.56 -10.63 10.52
C SER A 157 5.91 -9.43 11.23
N ALA A 158 5.88 -8.29 10.57
CA ALA A 158 5.20 -7.09 11.11
C ALA A 158 3.70 -7.34 11.39
N THR A 159 3.07 -8.26 10.66
CA THR A 159 1.69 -8.66 10.90
C THR A 159 1.55 -9.39 12.23
N TYR A 160 2.42 -10.36 12.50
CA TYR A 160 2.43 -11.10 13.75
C TYR A 160 2.72 -10.19 14.95
N ILE A 161 3.72 -9.30 14.83
CA ILE A 161 4.03 -8.32 15.89
C ILE A 161 2.82 -7.45 16.22
N ARG A 162 2.09 -6.93 15.20
CA ARG A 162 0.87 -6.15 15.41
C ARG A 162 -0.23 -6.97 16.11
N GLN A 163 -0.39 -8.24 15.74
CA GLN A 163 -1.36 -9.14 16.39
C GLN A 163 -1.05 -9.29 17.89
N LEU A 164 0.21 -9.52 18.24
CA LEU A 164 0.64 -9.58 19.65
C LEU A 164 0.35 -8.27 20.41
N ILE A 165 0.70 -7.12 19.81
CA ILE A 165 0.46 -5.80 20.40
C ILE A 165 -1.03 -5.63 20.69
N PHE A 166 -1.90 -5.83 19.69
CA PHE A 166 -3.35 -5.65 19.85
C PHE A 166 -4.00 -6.68 20.75
N ALA A 167 -3.41 -7.89 20.88
CA ALA A 167 -3.80 -8.88 21.87
C ALA A 167 -3.28 -8.58 23.28
N LYS A 168 -2.55 -7.48 23.49
CA LYS A 168 -1.87 -7.12 24.75
C LYS A 168 -0.88 -8.20 25.22
N ASN A 169 -0.38 -9.01 24.31
CA ASN A 169 0.61 -10.02 24.62
C ASN A 169 2.01 -9.39 24.59
N LEU A 170 2.68 -9.39 25.74
CA LEU A 170 4.01 -8.76 25.91
C LEU A 170 5.13 -9.45 25.13
N ASP A 171 4.89 -10.64 24.59
CA ASP A 171 5.87 -11.34 23.76
C ASP A 171 6.30 -10.53 22.53
N TYR A 172 5.52 -9.53 22.10
CA TYR A 172 5.94 -8.63 21.02
C TYR A 172 7.29 -7.96 21.30
N GLN A 173 7.66 -7.78 22.59
CA GLN A 173 8.88 -7.11 23.02
C GLN A 173 10.15 -7.86 22.63
N GLN A 174 10.05 -9.15 22.30
CA GLN A 174 11.17 -9.95 21.78
C GLN A 174 11.53 -9.58 20.33
N TYR A 175 10.58 -8.95 19.58
CA TYR A 175 10.70 -8.69 18.15
C TYR A 175 10.84 -7.21 17.80
N THR A 176 10.63 -6.32 18.77
CA THR A 176 10.73 -4.87 18.57
C THR A 176 11.09 -4.16 19.87
N PRO A 177 11.96 -3.15 19.82
CA PRO A 177 12.26 -2.30 20.98
C PRO A 177 11.11 -1.34 21.32
N MET A 178 10.09 -1.25 20.47
CA MET A 178 8.96 -0.35 20.67
C MET A 178 8.20 -0.69 21.95
N ARG A 179 7.85 0.33 22.73
CA ARG A 179 7.05 0.21 23.95
C ARG A 179 5.85 1.11 23.85
N PHE A 180 4.73 0.68 24.39
CA PHE A 180 3.46 1.41 24.32
C PHE A 180 2.94 1.64 25.73
N GLU A 181 2.80 2.90 26.11
CA GLU A 181 2.12 3.31 27.35
C GLU A 181 0.60 3.15 27.20
N GLN A 182 0.10 3.40 25.99
CA GLN A 182 -1.30 3.23 25.63
C GLN A 182 -1.40 2.36 24.38
N MET A 183 -2.49 1.63 24.27
CA MET A 183 -2.74 0.81 23.08
C MET A 183 -2.80 1.69 21.83
N PRO A 184 -2.10 1.31 20.76
CA PRO A 184 -2.20 2.01 19.49
C PRO A 184 -3.63 2.06 18.99
N ASP A 185 -4.00 3.18 18.41
CA ASP A 185 -5.32 3.34 17.81
C ASP A 185 -5.48 2.49 16.54
N ARG A 186 -6.73 2.11 16.27
CA ARG A 186 -7.10 1.30 15.12
C ARG A 186 -8.22 1.99 14.34
N ILE A 187 -8.20 1.81 13.03
CA ILE A 187 -9.22 2.42 12.18
C ILE A 187 -10.64 1.90 12.51
N GLU A 188 -10.74 0.69 13.01
CA GLU A 188 -12.01 0.09 13.46
C GLU A 188 -12.68 0.91 14.58
N ASN A 189 -11.88 1.56 15.44
CA ASN A 189 -12.40 2.40 16.53
C ASN A 189 -13.15 3.63 16.00
N HIS A 190 -12.91 4.02 14.76
CA HIS A 190 -13.53 5.16 14.09
C HIS A 190 -14.70 4.75 13.17
N TYR A 191 -15.17 3.49 13.25
CA TYR A 191 -16.21 3.02 12.35
C TYR A 191 -17.53 3.77 12.52
N SER A 192 -17.94 4.07 13.76
CA SER A 192 -19.17 4.86 14.01
C SER A 192 -19.10 6.27 13.40
N GLN A 193 -17.95 6.95 13.55
CA GLN A 193 -17.72 8.25 12.92
C GLN A 193 -17.78 8.15 11.39
N PHE A 194 -17.19 7.09 10.83
CA PHE A 194 -17.29 6.83 9.40
C PHE A 194 -18.74 6.63 8.95
N GLN A 195 -19.56 5.87 9.71
CA GLN A 195 -20.99 5.67 9.42
C GLN A 195 -21.73 6.98 9.37
N GLU A 196 -21.55 7.84 10.38
CA GLU A 196 -22.16 9.18 10.44
C GLU A 196 -21.81 10.02 9.22
N LEU A 197 -20.54 10.08 8.84
CA LEU A 197 -20.08 10.84 7.68
C LEU A 197 -20.71 10.32 6.38
N VAL A 198 -20.70 9.00 6.16
CA VAL A 198 -21.30 8.41 4.96
C VAL A 198 -22.82 8.63 4.92
N LEU A 199 -23.53 8.56 6.05
CA LEU A 199 -24.96 8.83 6.11
C LEU A 199 -25.27 10.29 5.82
N LYS A 200 -24.50 11.22 6.36
CA LYS A 200 -24.66 12.68 6.20
C LYS A 200 -24.38 13.14 4.77
N MET A 201 -23.31 12.66 4.16
CA MET A 201 -22.91 13.04 2.80
C MET A 201 -23.91 12.50 1.76
N ASN A 202 -24.28 13.29 0.77
CA ASN A 202 -24.99 12.80 -0.41
C ASN A 202 -24.04 12.07 -1.39
N LEU A 203 -24.60 11.43 -2.42
CA LEU A 203 -23.78 10.65 -3.38
C LEU A 203 -22.77 11.52 -4.14
N ASN A 204 -23.11 12.76 -4.45
CA ASN A 204 -22.19 13.66 -5.16
C ASN A 204 -21.03 14.11 -4.25
N GLU A 205 -21.29 14.38 -2.99
CA GLU A 205 -20.26 14.70 -2.00
C GLU A 205 -19.31 13.50 -1.79
N LEU A 206 -19.84 12.28 -1.65
CA LEU A 206 -19.02 11.07 -1.58
C LEU A 206 -18.15 10.88 -2.82
N LYS A 207 -18.68 11.14 -4.03
CA LYS A 207 -17.91 11.09 -5.28
C LYS A 207 -16.71 12.05 -5.31
N GLN A 208 -16.79 13.16 -4.57
CA GLN A 208 -15.68 14.12 -4.47
C GLN A 208 -14.56 13.65 -3.53
N ILE A 209 -14.80 12.67 -2.69
CA ILE A 209 -13.72 12.11 -1.85
C ILE A 209 -12.65 11.49 -2.74
N GLN A 210 -11.40 11.83 -2.46
CA GLN A 210 -10.25 11.27 -3.19
C GLN A 210 -10.25 9.74 -3.03
N LEU A 211 -9.86 9.03 -4.07
CA LEU A 211 -9.92 7.56 -4.22
C LEU A 211 -11.33 6.96 -4.36
N MET A 212 -12.41 7.70 -4.12
CA MET A 212 -13.75 7.23 -4.41
C MET A 212 -13.88 7.02 -5.93
N ALA A 213 -14.11 5.78 -6.34
CA ALA A 213 -14.26 5.38 -7.74
C ALA A 213 -15.72 5.07 -8.07
N GLU A 214 -16.01 4.93 -9.34
CA GLU A 214 -17.36 4.67 -9.86
C GLU A 214 -18.10 3.57 -9.10
N GLY A 215 -19.26 3.91 -8.58
CA GLY A 215 -20.17 3.01 -7.89
C GLY A 215 -19.79 2.72 -6.43
N MET A 216 -18.60 3.11 -5.95
CA MET A 216 -18.23 2.89 -4.54
C MET A 216 -19.10 3.72 -3.59
N GLU A 217 -19.51 4.91 -4.00
CA GLU A 217 -20.40 5.76 -3.21
C GLU A 217 -21.77 5.09 -2.96
N GLY A 218 -22.31 4.44 -3.97
CA GLY A 218 -23.55 3.64 -3.85
C GLY A 218 -23.33 2.38 -3.00
N LEU A 219 -22.20 1.70 -3.20
CA LEU A 219 -21.82 0.52 -2.44
C LEU A 219 -21.68 0.87 -0.94
N PHE A 220 -21.03 1.97 -0.60
CA PHE A 220 -20.88 2.44 0.78
C PHE A 220 -22.24 2.76 1.40
N LYS A 221 -23.10 3.54 0.72
CA LYS A 221 -24.46 3.82 1.18
C LYS A 221 -25.27 2.56 1.43
N LYS A 222 -25.14 1.55 0.55
CA LYS A 222 -25.87 0.29 0.67
C LYS A 222 -25.48 -0.50 1.92
N HIS A 223 -24.21 -0.51 2.28
CA HIS A 223 -23.68 -1.39 3.33
C HIS A 223 -23.35 -0.68 4.64
N ILE A 224 -23.52 0.65 4.71
CA ILE A 224 -23.10 1.46 5.88
C ILE A 224 -23.85 1.09 7.18
N HIS A 225 -24.99 0.42 7.10
CA HIS A 225 -25.77 -0.01 8.26
C HIS A 225 -25.25 -1.29 8.93
N LEU A 226 -24.24 -1.92 8.37
CA LEU A 226 -23.59 -3.07 9.00
C LEU A 226 -22.97 -2.68 10.33
N LYS A 227 -23.06 -3.60 11.31
CA LYS A 227 -22.71 -3.30 12.70
C LYS A 227 -21.22 -3.18 12.94
N THR A 228 -20.37 -3.87 12.15
CA THR A 228 -18.93 -3.92 12.38
C THR A 228 -18.15 -3.45 11.16
N TYR A 229 -16.96 -2.91 11.42
CA TYR A 229 -16.00 -2.53 10.40
C TYR A 229 -15.68 -3.68 9.44
N GLU A 230 -15.40 -4.87 10.00
CA GLU A 230 -15.05 -6.06 9.22
C GLU A 230 -16.18 -6.45 8.28
N ALA A 231 -17.42 -6.52 8.79
CA ALA A 231 -18.61 -6.85 7.99
C ALA A 231 -18.80 -5.85 6.85
N PHE A 232 -18.55 -4.56 7.10
CA PHE A 232 -18.65 -3.52 6.07
C PHE A 232 -17.54 -3.70 5.00
N VAL A 233 -16.29 -3.90 5.43
CA VAL A 233 -15.17 -4.10 4.50
C VAL A 233 -15.41 -5.32 3.63
N ASP A 234 -15.85 -6.43 4.21
CA ASP A 234 -16.13 -7.67 3.49
C ASP A 234 -17.28 -7.50 2.49
N ALA A 235 -18.39 -6.87 2.90
CA ALA A 235 -19.53 -6.61 2.02
C ALA A 235 -19.21 -5.67 0.85
N CYS A 236 -18.26 -4.75 1.05
CA CYS A 236 -17.78 -3.85 0.00
C CYS A 236 -16.66 -4.44 -0.87
N THR A 237 -16.02 -5.53 -0.43
CA THR A 237 -14.96 -6.20 -1.19
C THR A 237 -15.55 -6.98 -2.36
N SER A 238 -14.92 -6.90 -3.52
CA SER A 238 -15.36 -7.54 -4.76
C SER A 238 -14.18 -7.85 -5.67
N ARG A 239 -14.44 -8.49 -6.82
CA ARG A 239 -13.42 -8.67 -7.87
C ARG A 239 -12.81 -7.33 -8.32
N ARG A 240 -13.58 -6.25 -8.27
CA ARG A 240 -13.17 -4.90 -8.69
C ARG A 240 -12.48 -4.13 -7.57
N TYR A 241 -12.92 -4.29 -6.34
CA TYR A 241 -12.44 -3.53 -5.18
C TYR A 241 -11.90 -4.45 -4.10
N THR A 242 -10.59 -4.46 -3.93
CA THR A 242 -9.93 -5.21 -2.86
C THR A 242 -10.22 -4.60 -1.48
N ALA A 243 -10.17 -5.40 -0.43
CA ALA A 243 -10.31 -4.93 0.95
C ALA A 243 -9.36 -3.77 1.28
N SER A 244 -8.10 -3.84 0.85
CA SER A 244 -7.13 -2.75 1.04
C SER A 244 -7.55 -1.45 0.35
N ARG A 245 -8.26 -1.52 -0.80
CA ARG A 245 -8.80 -0.33 -1.45
C ARG A 245 -9.97 0.26 -0.67
N ILE A 246 -10.90 -0.58 -0.20
CA ILE A 246 -12.03 -0.14 0.64
C ILE A 246 -11.50 0.57 1.89
N LYS A 247 -10.57 -0.04 2.62
CA LYS A 247 -9.95 0.54 3.81
C LYS A 247 -9.30 1.91 3.56
N ARG A 248 -8.58 2.05 2.43
CA ARG A 248 -8.00 3.35 2.05
C ARG A 248 -9.07 4.41 1.80
N VAL A 249 -10.15 4.07 1.09
CA VAL A 249 -11.23 5.03 0.83
C VAL A 249 -11.95 5.42 2.13
N MET A 250 -12.17 4.47 3.05
CA MET A 250 -12.71 4.79 4.39
C MET A 250 -11.85 5.83 5.11
N LEU A 251 -10.53 5.67 5.10
CA LEU A 251 -9.60 6.64 5.68
C LEU A 251 -9.78 8.03 5.06
N TYR A 252 -9.92 8.12 3.73
CA TYR A 252 -10.11 9.39 3.05
C TYR A 252 -11.49 10.03 3.34
N VAL A 253 -12.51 9.23 3.57
CA VAL A 253 -13.82 9.71 4.04
C VAL A 253 -13.70 10.27 5.46
N LEU A 254 -13.06 9.55 6.38
CA LEU A 254 -12.84 9.99 7.77
C LEU A 254 -12.09 11.32 7.82
N LEU A 255 -11.08 11.48 6.99
CA LEU A 255 -10.28 12.71 6.89
C LEU A 255 -10.90 13.76 5.95
N GLN A 256 -12.03 13.46 5.31
CA GLN A 256 -12.73 14.33 4.35
C GLN A 256 -11.83 14.89 3.24
N ILE A 257 -10.83 14.10 2.80
CA ILE A 257 -9.90 14.51 1.75
C ILE A 257 -10.60 14.41 0.40
N LYS A 258 -10.80 15.55 -0.24
CA LYS A 258 -11.46 15.65 -1.55
C LYS A 258 -10.45 15.55 -2.69
N LYS A 259 -10.96 15.15 -3.85
CA LYS A 259 -10.21 15.25 -5.11
C LYS A 259 -9.77 16.70 -5.32
N PRO A 260 -8.56 16.93 -5.84
CA PRO A 260 -8.18 18.28 -6.23
C PRO A 260 -9.22 18.81 -7.21
N ASN A 261 -9.68 20.02 -6.99
CA ASN A 261 -10.53 20.68 -7.97
C ASN A 261 -9.74 20.72 -9.27
N ASN A 262 -10.22 20.04 -10.30
CA ASN A 262 -9.77 20.28 -11.66
C ASN A 262 -10.20 21.71 -12.03
N LEU A 263 -9.45 22.69 -11.57
CA LEU A 263 -9.38 23.95 -12.27
C LEU A 263 -8.76 23.60 -13.61
N LEU A 264 -9.61 23.62 -14.64
CA LEU A 264 -9.26 23.49 -16.03
C LEU A 264 -7.92 24.20 -16.31
N ILE A 265 -6.89 23.42 -16.65
CA ILE A 265 -5.77 23.91 -17.44
C ILE A 265 -6.01 23.46 -18.87
#